data_a01d251dd9023c0edc596a249deace35
#
_entry.id   a01d251dd9023c0edc596a249deace35
#
_cell.length_a   1.000
_cell.length_b   1.000
_cell.length_c   1.000
_cell.angle_alpha   90.00
_cell.angle_beta   90.00
_cell.angle_gamma   90.00
#
_symmetry.space_group_name_H-M   'P 1'
#
loop_
_entity.id
_entity.type
_entity.pdbx_description
1 polymer ?
#
loop_
_entity_poly.entity_id
_entity_poly.type
_entity_poly.pdbx_seq_one_letter_code
_entity_poly.pdbx_strand_id
1 'polypeptide(L)'
;MTSSSNSSSKGLSYRDAGVDIDAGDALVDRIKPLAKKTMREGVLAGIGGFGALFELPKHYKEPVLVSGTDGVGTKLRLAFEWNRHDTIGQDLVAMSVNDILVQGAEPLFFLDYFACGKLTVDTAATVVGGIAKGCELSGCALIGGETAEMPGMYPPGEYDLAGFAVGAVEKSKIITGARIVSGDTILAIGSSGAHSNGYSLVRKIIERAGAKPSDDLGGRPLGDVVMAPTEIYVKPLLKLITEIDVKGMAHITGGGLVDNVPRVLPENTQAVLHRDSWQMPELFRWLQMKGGVADAEMVRVFNCGIGMVVIVSPDQADAAIQSLTAQGLKAWTVGEVVERPQDAPQTIVI
;
A
#
# COMPACT_ATOMS: atom_id res chain seq x y z
N MET A 1 -72.75 4.06 -8.60
CA MET A 1 -71.79 3.09 -8.01
C MET A 1 -70.44 3.49 -8.40
N THR A 2 -69.78 4.25 -7.56
CA THR A 2 -68.40 4.71 -7.79
C THR A 2 -67.49 3.73 -7.07
N SER A 3 -66.73 2.90 -7.83
CA SER A 3 -65.70 2.02 -7.31
C SER A 3 -64.47 2.84 -6.97
N SER A 4 -64.28 3.13 -5.70
CA SER A 4 -63.00 3.66 -5.19
C SER A 4 -61.94 2.55 -5.28
N SER A 5 -61.03 2.66 -6.22
CA SER A 5 -59.82 1.87 -6.27
C SER A 5 -58.91 2.24 -5.09
N ASN A 6 -58.93 1.40 -4.07
CA ASN A 6 -58.01 1.48 -2.94
C ASN A 6 -56.63 1.08 -3.41
N SER A 7 -55.84 2.03 -3.91
CA SER A 7 -54.39 1.83 -4.13
C SER A 7 -53.75 1.79 -2.75
N SER A 8 -53.58 0.59 -2.18
CA SER A 8 -52.70 0.41 -1.04
C SER A 8 -51.30 0.86 -1.42
N SER A 9 -50.88 2.03 -0.98
CA SER A 9 -49.48 2.47 -1.12
C SER A 9 -48.63 1.45 -0.36
N LYS A 10 -47.86 0.66 -1.10
CA LYS A 10 -46.87 -0.25 -0.55
C LYS A 10 -45.90 0.59 0.29
N GLY A 11 -45.75 0.24 1.58
CA GLY A 11 -44.83 0.97 2.44
C GLY A 11 -43.40 0.92 1.87
N LEU A 12 -42.59 1.97 2.11
CA LEU A 12 -41.20 2.03 1.70
C LEU A 12 -40.38 0.98 2.47
N SER A 13 -39.46 0.33 1.75
CA SER A 13 -38.49 -0.60 2.32
C SER A 13 -37.09 0.02 2.26
N TYR A 14 -36.12 -0.54 2.98
CA TYR A 14 -34.73 -0.11 2.94
C TYR A 14 -34.09 -0.32 1.55
N ARG A 15 -34.54 -1.38 0.84
CA ARG A 15 -34.18 -1.63 -0.56
C ARG A 15 -34.69 -0.53 -1.51
N ASP A 16 -35.90 0.04 -1.23
CA ASP A 16 -36.41 1.18 -2.00
C ASP A 16 -35.60 2.45 -1.77
N ALA A 17 -34.90 2.54 -0.63
CA ALA A 17 -33.92 3.59 -0.31
C ALA A 17 -32.53 3.33 -0.88
N GLY A 18 -32.30 2.19 -1.55
CA GLY A 18 -31.06 1.85 -2.24
C GLY A 18 -30.08 0.98 -1.45
N VAL A 19 -30.48 0.48 -0.26
CA VAL A 19 -29.64 -0.42 0.57
C VAL A 19 -30.21 -1.83 0.56
N ASP A 20 -29.37 -2.82 0.21
CA ASP A 20 -29.75 -4.23 0.11
C ASP A 20 -29.04 -5.08 1.18
N ILE A 21 -29.76 -5.33 2.30
CA ILE A 21 -29.24 -6.14 3.42
C ILE A 21 -28.87 -7.55 2.96
N ASP A 22 -29.68 -8.18 2.09
CA ASP A 22 -29.39 -9.54 1.59
C ASP A 22 -28.10 -9.60 0.79
N ALA A 23 -27.75 -8.54 0.06
CA ALA A 23 -26.49 -8.42 -0.64
C ALA A 23 -25.31 -8.30 0.34
N GLY A 24 -25.48 -7.56 1.44
CA GLY A 24 -24.51 -7.49 2.52
C GLY A 24 -24.23 -8.85 3.15
N ASP A 25 -25.28 -9.59 3.52
CA ASP A 25 -25.14 -10.94 4.09
C ASP A 25 -24.48 -11.91 3.11
N ALA A 26 -24.85 -11.87 1.83
CA ALA A 26 -24.22 -12.68 0.78
C ALA A 26 -22.74 -12.36 0.61
N LEU A 27 -22.33 -11.09 0.72
CA LEU A 27 -20.92 -10.71 0.71
C LEU A 27 -20.19 -11.30 1.92
N VAL A 28 -20.73 -11.14 3.13
CA VAL A 28 -20.13 -11.67 4.36
C VAL A 28 -19.88 -13.18 4.23
N ASP A 29 -20.81 -13.94 3.71
CA ASP A 29 -20.62 -15.39 3.53
C ASP A 29 -19.52 -15.73 2.51
N ARG A 30 -19.36 -14.90 1.48
CA ARG A 30 -18.28 -15.08 0.49
C ARG A 30 -16.89 -14.71 1.01
N ILE A 31 -16.77 -13.72 1.90
CA ILE A 31 -15.49 -13.25 2.41
C ILE A 31 -14.99 -14.03 3.63
N LYS A 32 -15.86 -14.64 4.42
CA LYS A 32 -15.48 -15.48 5.57
C LYS A 32 -14.37 -16.53 5.24
N PRO A 33 -14.48 -17.32 4.14
CA PRO A 33 -13.43 -18.28 3.77
C PRO A 33 -12.12 -17.61 3.38
N LEU A 34 -12.18 -16.39 2.80
CA LEU A 34 -10.98 -15.63 2.41
C LEU A 34 -10.24 -15.13 3.65
N ALA A 35 -10.95 -14.50 4.57
CA ALA A 35 -10.40 -14.06 5.85
C ALA A 35 -9.83 -15.23 6.66
N LYS A 36 -10.50 -16.38 6.66
CA LYS A 36 -10.03 -17.58 7.37
C LYS A 36 -8.64 -18.03 6.93
N LYS A 37 -8.23 -17.81 5.69
CA LYS A 37 -6.90 -18.16 5.19
C LYS A 37 -5.79 -17.29 5.80
N THR A 38 -6.12 -16.10 6.29
CA THR A 38 -5.18 -15.15 6.87
C THR A 38 -5.01 -15.33 8.39
N MET A 39 -5.80 -16.21 9.01
CA MET A 39 -5.78 -16.41 10.48
C MET A 39 -4.40 -16.86 10.94
N ARG A 40 -3.97 -16.28 12.04
CA ARG A 40 -2.70 -16.56 12.71
C ARG A 40 -2.88 -16.70 14.21
N GLU A 41 -1.82 -17.11 14.91
CA GLU A 41 -1.78 -17.07 16.36
C GLU A 41 -2.06 -15.67 16.88
N GLY A 42 -2.86 -15.56 17.94
CA GLY A 42 -3.33 -14.32 18.53
C GLY A 42 -4.75 -13.94 18.13
N VAL A 43 -5.31 -14.43 17.02
CA VAL A 43 -6.72 -14.19 16.68
C VAL A 43 -7.64 -15.00 17.58
N LEU A 44 -8.46 -14.32 18.39
CA LEU A 44 -9.38 -14.96 19.36
C LEU A 44 -10.80 -15.16 18.81
N ALA A 45 -11.20 -14.39 17.79
CA ALA A 45 -12.51 -14.48 17.15
C ALA A 45 -12.40 -14.20 15.65
N GLY A 46 -13.24 -14.85 14.86
CA GLY A 46 -13.39 -14.60 13.42
C GLY A 46 -14.33 -13.45 13.11
N ILE A 47 -14.56 -13.20 11.79
CA ILE A 47 -15.51 -12.20 11.30
C ILE A 47 -16.95 -12.54 11.71
N GLY A 48 -17.71 -11.53 12.16
CA GLY A 48 -19.14 -11.63 12.51
C GLY A 48 -19.49 -11.14 13.89
N GLY A 49 -18.51 -10.67 14.68
CA GLY A 49 -18.75 -9.97 15.96
C GLY A 49 -18.77 -8.45 15.80
N PHE A 50 -19.07 -7.72 16.88
CA PHE A 50 -19.02 -6.25 16.88
C PHE A 50 -17.60 -5.71 16.81
N GLY A 51 -16.62 -6.46 17.29
CA GLY A 51 -15.21 -6.09 17.29
C GLY A 51 -14.31 -7.31 17.18
N ALA A 52 -13.11 -7.10 16.70
CA ALA A 52 -12.09 -8.12 16.61
C ALA A 52 -11.26 -8.19 17.89
N LEU A 53 -10.87 -9.39 18.28
CA LEU A 53 -10.03 -9.64 19.45
C LEU A 53 -8.72 -10.27 19.02
N PHE A 54 -7.61 -9.68 19.47
CA PHE A 54 -6.28 -10.17 19.17
C PHE A 54 -5.41 -10.19 20.44
N GLU A 55 -4.86 -11.34 20.76
CA GLU A 55 -3.90 -11.51 21.87
C GLU A 55 -2.49 -11.19 21.36
N LEU A 56 -1.79 -10.29 22.05
CA LEU A 56 -0.41 -9.96 21.68
C LEU A 56 0.51 -11.18 21.83
N PRO A 57 1.43 -11.44 20.89
CA PRO A 57 2.38 -12.53 20.97
C PRO A 57 3.25 -12.45 22.23
N LYS A 58 3.40 -13.57 22.92
CA LYS A 58 4.10 -13.67 24.23
C LYS A 58 5.62 -13.45 24.16
N HIS A 59 6.19 -13.38 22.98
CA HIS A 59 7.63 -13.13 22.82
C HIS A 59 8.04 -11.67 23.06
N TYR A 60 7.09 -10.74 23.00
CA TYR A 60 7.34 -9.34 23.38
C TYR A 60 7.42 -9.19 24.90
N LYS A 61 8.42 -8.43 25.36
CA LYS A 61 8.59 -8.08 26.79
C LYS A 61 7.96 -6.72 27.09
N GLU A 62 8.23 -5.74 26.24
CA GLU A 62 7.67 -4.39 26.29
C GLU A 62 7.10 -4.01 24.90
N PRO A 63 5.95 -4.61 24.49
CA PRO A 63 5.39 -4.36 23.16
C PRO A 63 4.93 -2.92 23.03
N VAL A 64 5.28 -2.30 21.90
CA VAL A 64 4.72 -1.02 21.45
C VAL A 64 3.85 -1.31 20.23
N LEU A 65 2.59 -0.88 20.27
CA LEU A 65 1.69 -0.98 19.12
C LEU A 65 2.02 0.12 18.11
N VAL A 66 2.07 -0.26 16.86
CA VAL A 66 2.23 0.65 15.72
C VAL A 66 1.02 0.48 14.83
N SER A 67 0.36 1.57 14.50
CA SER A 67 -0.83 1.56 13.64
C SER A 67 -0.70 2.55 12.51
N GLY A 68 -1.27 2.21 11.36
CA GLY A 68 -1.35 3.06 10.18
C GLY A 68 -2.69 2.88 9.49
N THR A 69 -3.13 3.92 8.80
CA THR A 69 -4.30 3.88 7.94
C THR A 69 -3.95 4.49 6.60
N ASP A 70 -4.42 3.88 5.53
CA ASP A 70 -4.23 4.37 4.17
C ASP A 70 -5.39 3.95 3.27
N GLY A 71 -5.45 4.54 2.08
CA GLY A 71 -6.36 4.18 1.01
C GLY A 71 -5.62 3.73 -0.24
N VAL A 72 -6.35 3.51 -1.34
CA VAL A 72 -5.76 3.22 -2.66
C VAL A 72 -5.64 4.48 -3.51
N GLY A 73 -6.48 5.45 -3.24
CA GLY A 73 -6.49 6.72 -3.97
C GLY A 73 -7.00 6.58 -5.41
N THR A 74 -6.52 7.48 -6.30
CA THR A 74 -7.08 7.62 -7.65
C THR A 74 -6.70 6.51 -8.63
N LYS A 75 -5.92 5.51 -8.22
CA LYS A 75 -5.76 4.22 -8.93
C LYS A 75 -7.11 3.53 -9.11
N LEU A 76 -8.03 3.70 -8.14
CA LEU A 76 -9.41 3.19 -8.22
C LEU A 76 -10.14 3.63 -9.48
N ARG A 77 -9.89 4.85 -10.00
CA ARG A 77 -10.52 5.31 -11.24
C ARG A 77 -10.18 4.42 -12.44
N LEU A 78 -8.91 3.96 -12.52
CA LEU A 78 -8.50 3.02 -13.57
C LEU A 78 -9.09 1.63 -13.33
N ALA A 79 -9.21 1.21 -12.06
CA ALA A 79 -9.88 -0.04 -11.73
C ALA A 79 -11.33 -0.06 -12.22
N PHE A 80 -12.08 1.04 -12.07
CA PHE A 80 -13.45 1.18 -12.57
C PHE A 80 -13.49 1.22 -14.10
N GLU A 81 -12.67 2.06 -14.72
CA GLU A 81 -12.65 2.25 -16.17
C GLU A 81 -12.23 0.98 -16.93
N TRP A 82 -11.30 0.22 -16.37
CA TRP A 82 -10.74 -0.98 -16.99
C TRP A 82 -11.33 -2.28 -16.44
N ASN A 83 -12.26 -2.19 -15.50
CA ASN A 83 -12.88 -3.33 -14.79
C ASN A 83 -11.83 -4.30 -14.21
N ARG A 84 -10.85 -3.74 -13.47
CA ARG A 84 -9.74 -4.48 -12.86
C ARG A 84 -9.72 -4.28 -11.35
N HIS A 85 -10.33 -5.18 -10.63
CA HIS A 85 -10.55 -5.08 -9.18
C HIS A 85 -9.73 -6.06 -8.35
N ASP A 86 -9.08 -7.01 -8.97
CA ASP A 86 -8.45 -8.19 -8.36
C ASP A 86 -7.19 -7.87 -7.55
N THR A 87 -6.45 -6.80 -7.91
CA THR A 87 -5.20 -6.40 -7.23
C THR A 87 -5.36 -5.22 -6.27
N ILE A 88 -6.48 -4.51 -6.34
CA ILE A 88 -6.72 -3.28 -5.57
C ILE A 88 -6.68 -3.52 -4.05
N GLY A 89 -7.21 -4.67 -3.59
CA GLY A 89 -7.15 -5.02 -2.17
C GLY A 89 -5.72 -5.26 -1.68
N GLN A 90 -4.84 -5.81 -2.53
CA GLN A 90 -3.42 -5.93 -2.20
C GLN A 90 -2.75 -4.56 -2.07
N ASP A 91 -3.08 -3.60 -2.95
CA ASP A 91 -2.60 -2.22 -2.84
C ASP A 91 -2.96 -1.63 -1.47
N LEU A 92 -4.22 -1.78 -1.04
CA LEU A 92 -4.71 -1.25 0.23
C LEU A 92 -3.90 -1.79 1.42
N VAL A 93 -3.69 -3.11 1.46
CA VAL A 93 -2.92 -3.74 2.54
C VAL A 93 -1.47 -3.28 2.49
N ALA A 94 -0.84 -3.29 1.30
CA ALA A 94 0.56 -2.95 1.13
C ALA A 94 0.88 -1.53 1.61
N MET A 95 0.04 -0.55 1.27
CA MET A 95 0.22 0.84 1.70
C MET A 95 0.24 0.95 3.22
N SER A 96 -0.67 0.27 3.91
CA SER A 96 -0.76 0.32 5.38
C SER A 96 0.33 -0.49 6.09
N VAL A 97 0.63 -1.73 5.64
CA VAL A 97 1.58 -2.60 6.34
C VAL A 97 3.04 -2.19 6.11
N ASN A 98 3.37 -1.65 4.94
CA ASN A 98 4.71 -1.14 4.68
C ASN A 98 5.02 0.10 5.53
N ASP A 99 4.03 0.94 5.83
CA ASP A 99 4.20 2.13 6.66
C ASP A 99 4.48 1.80 8.13
N ILE A 100 3.83 0.77 8.69
CA ILE A 100 4.14 0.34 10.06
C ILE A 100 5.45 -0.46 10.13
N LEU A 101 5.79 -1.15 9.06
CA LEU A 101 7.03 -1.93 8.94
C LEU A 101 8.29 -1.07 9.05
N VAL A 102 8.29 0.16 8.52
CA VAL A 102 9.48 1.03 8.55
C VAL A 102 9.94 1.39 9.97
N GLN A 103 9.07 1.20 10.96
CA GLN A 103 9.40 1.34 12.38
C GLN A 103 9.86 0.02 13.03
N GLY A 104 10.02 -1.05 12.23
CA GLY A 104 10.39 -2.39 12.71
C GLY A 104 9.20 -3.22 13.24
N ALA A 105 7.97 -2.75 13.04
CA ALA A 105 6.79 -3.43 13.54
C ALA A 105 6.38 -4.62 12.66
N GLU A 106 6.07 -5.74 13.31
CA GLU A 106 5.40 -6.89 12.69
C GLU A 106 3.90 -6.57 12.56
N PRO A 107 3.31 -6.56 11.35
CA PRO A 107 1.88 -6.44 11.20
C PRO A 107 1.15 -7.63 11.83
N LEU A 108 0.21 -7.36 12.72
CA LEU A 108 -0.53 -8.39 13.45
C LEU A 108 -1.89 -8.64 12.82
N PHE A 109 -2.64 -7.57 12.58
CA PHE A 109 -3.96 -7.66 11.97
C PHE A 109 -4.30 -6.44 11.11
N PHE A 110 -5.30 -6.63 10.27
CA PHE A 110 -5.81 -5.65 9.31
C PHE A 110 -7.34 -5.57 9.40
N LEU A 111 -7.84 -4.37 9.23
CA LEU A 111 -9.26 -4.06 9.09
C LEU A 111 -9.44 -3.23 7.82
N ASP A 112 -10.54 -3.44 7.09
CA ASP A 112 -10.88 -2.64 5.92
C ASP A 112 -12.23 -1.91 6.08
N TYR A 113 -12.37 -0.83 5.35
CA TYR A 113 -13.63 -0.13 5.14
C TYR A 113 -13.89 -0.06 3.63
N PHE A 114 -14.95 -0.72 3.20
CA PHE A 114 -15.42 -0.71 1.81
C PHE A 114 -16.71 0.11 1.72
N ALA A 115 -16.64 1.29 1.09
CA ALA A 115 -17.77 2.19 0.92
C ALA A 115 -18.18 2.27 -0.55
N CYS A 116 -19.47 2.11 -0.86
CA CYS A 116 -19.97 2.17 -2.24
C CYS A 116 -21.36 2.83 -2.31
N GLY A 117 -21.75 3.25 -3.52
CA GLY A 117 -23.11 3.77 -3.74
C GLY A 117 -24.15 2.66 -3.78
N LYS A 118 -23.80 1.53 -4.42
CA LYS A 118 -24.60 0.30 -4.47
C LYS A 118 -23.65 -0.90 -4.46
N LEU A 119 -23.93 -1.87 -3.60
CA LEU A 119 -23.10 -3.05 -3.43
C LEU A 119 -23.25 -4.01 -4.63
N THR A 120 -22.14 -4.30 -5.28
CA THR A 120 -22.00 -5.38 -6.25
C THR A 120 -21.17 -6.49 -5.59
N VAL A 121 -21.84 -7.55 -5.16
CA VAL A 121 -21.24 -8.64 -4.35
C VAL A 121 -20.00 -9.23 -5.01
N ASP A 122 -20.03 -9.46 -6.33
CA ASP A 122 -18.88 -10.04 -7.06
C ASP A 122 -17.65 -9.13 -7.05
N THR A 123 -17.83 -7.83 -7.29
CA THR A 123 -16.75 -6.84 -7.26
C THR A 123 -16.19 -6.70 -5.84
N ALA A 124 -17.07 -6.56 -4.84
CA ALA A 124 -16.63 -6.44 -3.45
C ALA A 124 -15.87 -7.69 -2.97
N ALA A 125 -16.38 -8.89 -3.29
CA ALA A 125 -15.69 -10.14 -2.96
C ALA A 125 -14.32 -10.26 -3.67
N THR A 126 -14.19 -9.75 -4.90
CA THR A 126 -12.91 -9.71 -5.62
C THR A 126 -11.92 -8.77 -4.93
N VAL A 127 -12.36 -7.58 -4.54
CA VAL A 127 -11.53 -6.62 -3.79
C VAL A 127 -11.09 -7.20 -2.45
N VAL A 128 -12.02 -7.76 -1.66
CA VAL A 128 -11.68 -8.40 -0.37
C VAL A 128 -10.78 -9.62 -0.57
N GLY A 129 -10.91 -10.34 -1.69
CA GLY A 129 -9.95 -11.38 -2.10
C GLY A 129 -8.53 -10.85 -2.25
N GLY A 130 -8.36 -9.67 -2.85
CA GLY A 130 -7.09 -8.95 -2.92
C GLY A 130 -6.59 -8.52 -1.54
N ILE A 131 -7.47 -8.06 -0.64
CA ILE A 131 -7.12 -7.73 0.74
C ILE A 131 -6.62 -8.98 1.47
N ALA A 132 -7.35 -10.09 1.41
CA ALA A 132 -6.91 -11.34 2.03
C ALA A 132 -5.55 -11.80 1.49
N LYS A 133 -5.32 -11.66 0.17
CA LYS A 133 -4.01 -11.96 -0.45
C LYS A 133 -2.90 -11.07 0.10
N GLY A 134 -3.13 -9.77 0.25
CA GLY A 134 -2.18 -8.85 0.87
C GLY A 134 -1.87 -9.22 2.32
N CYS A 135 -2.89 -9.62 3.08
CA CYS A 135 -2.74 -10.11 4.45
C CYS A 135 -1.91 -11.41 4.53
N GLU A 136 -2.13 -12.37 3.63
CA GLU A 136 -1.31 -13.59 3.51
C GLU A 136 0.16 -13.26 3.22
N LEU A 137 0.40 -12.34 2.28
CA LEU A 137 1.76 -11.91 1.91
C LEU A 137 2.49 -11.21 3.05
N SER A 138 1.80 -10.33 3.78
CA SER A 138 2.37 -9.62 4.94
C SER A 138 2.41 -10.49 6.21
N GLY A 139 1.62 -11.57 6.28
CA GLY A 139 1.52 -12.42 7.46
C GLY A 139 0.63 -11.85 8.57
N CYS A 140 -0.20 -10.84 8.27
CA CYS A 140 -1.21 -10.32 9.19
C CYS A 140 -2.57 -10.99 8.99
N ALA A 141 -3.46 -10.91 9.98
CA ALA A 141 -4.80 -11.47 9.89
C ALA A 141 -5.83 -10.42 9.45
N LEU A 142 -6.64 -10.73 8.45
CA LEU A 142 -7.86 -9.96 8.16
C LEU A 142 -8.94 -10.37 9.17
N ILE A 143 -9.10 -9.59 10.25
CA ILE A 143 -9.95 -9.99 11.39
C ILE A 143 -11.29 -9.29 11.44
N GLY A 144 -11.50 -8.28 10.59
CA GLY A 144 -12.75 -7.53 10.55
C GLY A 144 -12.72 -6.48 9.44
N GLY A 145 -13.78 -5.71 9.39
CA GLY A 145 -13.96 -4.62 8.44
C GLY A 145 -15.40 -4.16 8.44
N GLU A 146 -15.72 -3.22 7.55
CA GLU A 146 -17.05 -2.67 7.35
C GLU A 146 -17.34 -2.57 5.86
N THR A 147 -18.57 -2.91 5.48
CA THR A 147 -19.10 -2.67 4.13
C THR A 147 -20.30 -1.76 4.21
N ALA A 148 -20.20 -0.56 3.63
CA ALA A 148 -21.26 0.45 3.70
C ALA A 148 -21.84 0.74 2.31
N GLU A 149 -23.13 0.51 2.13
CA GLU A 149 -23.90 1.08 1.02
C GLU A 149 -24.37 2.48 1.39
N MET A 150 -23.94 3.46 0.61
CA MET A 150 -24.24 4.88 0.79
C MET A 150 -24.82 5.47 -0.50
N PRO A 151 -26.11 5.21 -0.81
CA PRO A 151 -26.76 5.69 -2.02
C PRO A 151 -26.69 7.22 -2.13
N GLY A 152 -26.26 7.71 -3.29
CA GLY A 152 -26.13 9.14 -3.56
C GLY A 152 -24.78 9.76 -3.11
N MET A 153 -23.95 9.06 -2.32
CA MET A 153 -22.60 9.52 -1.97
C MET A 153 -21.56 9.07 -3.00
N TYR A 154 -21.70 7.84 -3.52
CA TYR A 154 -20.83 7.32 -4.59
C TYR A 154 -21.66 7.03 -5.84
N PRO A 155 -21.10 7.28 -7.03
CA PRO A 155 -21.73 6.86 -8.29
C PRO A 155 -21.93 5.33 -8.35
N PRO A 156 -22.91 4.84 -9.11
CA PRO A 156 -23.06 3.39 -9.34
C PRO A 156 -21.78 2.77 -9.93
N GLY A 157 -21.35 1.64 -9.33
CA GLY A 157 -20.15 0.92 -9.75
C GLY A 157 -18.83 1.47 -9.18
N GLU A 158 -18.88 2.58 -8.45
CA GLU A 158 -17.71 3.14 -7.77
C GLU A 158 -17.72 2.81 -6.28
N TYR A 159 -16.53 2.66 -5.71
CA TYR A 159 -16.32 2.44 -4.28
C TYR A 159 -15.07 3.16 -3.80
N ASP A 160 -14.94 3.34 -2.51
CA ASP A 160 -13.73 3.80 -1.85
C ASP A 160 -13.29 2.80 -0.79
N LEU A 161 -12.00 2.81 -0.48
CA LEU A 161 -11.37 1.86 0.42
C LEU A 161 -10.50 2.60 1.44
N ALA A 162 -10.62 2.20 2.70
CA ALA A 162 -9.67 2.54 3.75
C ALA A 162 -9.18 1.27 4.44
N GLY A 163 -7.88 1.19 4.70
CA GLY A 163 -7.24 0.10 5.40
C GLY A 163 -6.66 0.56 6.73
N PHE A 164 -6.70 -0.31 7.73
CA PHE A 164 -6.15 -0.08 9.07
C PHE A 164 -5.29 -1.27 9.44
N ALA A 165 -3.98 -1.05 9.50
CA ALA A 165 -3.03 -2.03 9.97
C ALA A 165 -2.63 -1.75 11.41
N VAL A 166 -2.56 -2.79 12.22
CA VAL A 166 -1.99 -2.72 13.56
C VAL A 166 -0.90 -3.77 13.67
N GLY A 167 0.26 -3.33 14.13
CA GLY A 167 1.41 -4.17 14.36
C GLY A 167 2.01 -3.95 15.75
N ALA A 168 3.04 -4.68 16.06
CA ALA A 168 3.79 -4.51 17.28
C ALA A 168 5.29 -4.59 17.03
N VAL A 169 6.03 -3.88 17.86
CA VAL A 169 7.50 -3.91 17.90
C VAL A 169 7.95 -3.93 19.36
N GLU A 170 9.04 -4.65 19.66
CA GLU A 170 9.68 -4.54 20.97
C GLU A 170 10.23 -3.12 21.16
N LYS A 171 9.92 -2.46 22.28
CA LYS A 171 10.27 -1.07 22.54
C LYS A 171 11.75 -0.74 22.29
N SER A 172 12.64 -1.65 22.66
CA SER A 172 14.09 -1.50 22.45
C SER A 172 14.54 -1.69 20.99
N LYS A 173 13.63 -2.16 20.10
CA LYS A 173 13.92 -2.45 18.69
C LYS A 173 13.21 -1.50 17.73
N ILE A 174 12.61 -0.42 18.23
CA ILE A 174 11.96 0.59 17.37
C ILE A 174 13.01 1.24 16.48
N ILE A 175 12.76 1.23 15.18
CA ILE A 175 13.62 1.88 14.18
C ILE A 175 13.11 3.30 13.99
N THR A 176 13.92 4.29 14.40
CA THR A 176 13.53 5.72 14.40
C THR A 176 14.40 6.57 13.48
N GLY A 177 15.48 6.02 12.93
CA GLY A 177 16.47 6.81 12.19
C GLY A 177 17.48 7.57 13.06
N ALA A 178 17.27 7.67 14.37
CA ALA A 178 18.11 8.47 15.25
C ALA A 178 19.59 8.06 15.29
N ARG A 179 19.93 6.85 14.86
CA ARG A 179 21.31 6.32 14.79
C ARG A 179 21.97 6.52 13.43
N ILE A 180 21.26 7.12 12.47
CA ILE A 180 21.80 7.44 11.15
C ILE A 180 22.85 8.55 11.30
N VAL A 181 24.00 8.35 10.67
CA VAL A 181 25.12 9.30 10.69
C VAL A 181 25.71 9.47 9.28
N SER A 182 26.47 10.54 9.08
CA SER A 182 27.28 10.72 7.85
C SER A 182 28.20 9.53 7.65
N GLY A 183 28.28 9.03 6.41
CA GLY A 183 28.99 7.82 6.00
C GLY A 183 28.11 6.56 5.95
N ASP A 184 26.88 6.58 6.44
CA ASP A 184 25.97 5.45 6.29
C ASP A 184 25.56 5.23 4.82
N THR A 185 25.35 3.99 4.45
CA THR A 185 24.96 3.58 3.10
C THR A 185 23.45 3.51 2.97
N ILE A 186 22.95 4.06 1.86
CA ILE A 186 21.53 4.02 1.49
C ILE A 186 21.32 2.91 0.46
N LEU A 187 20.51 1.91 0.80
CA LEU A 187 20.08 0.84 -0.07
C LEU A 187 18.70 1.12 -0.62
N ALA A 188 18.50 0.87 -1.90
CA ALA A 188 17.19 0.88 -2.54
C ALA A 188 16.68 -0.55 -2.72
N ILE A 189 15.36 -0.72 -2.58
CA ILE A 189 14.64 -1.94 -2.91
C ILE A 189 13.66 -1.62 -4.03
N GLY A 190 13.66 -2.45 -5.08
CA GLY A 190 12.84 -2.25 -6.27
C GLY A 190 11.34 -2.22 -5.99
N SER A 191 10.62 -1.39 -6.73
CA SER A 191 9.15 -1.38 -6.76
C SER A 191 8.62 -2.29 -7.86
N SER A 192 7.38 -2.77 -7.69
CA SER A 192 6.63 -3.51 -8.71
C SER A 192 6.06 -2.61 -9.82
N GLY A 193 6.06 -1.30 -9.61
CA GLY A 193 5.46 -0.28 -10.48
C GLY A 193 5.27 1.02 -9.74
N ALA A 194 4.26 1.80 -10.13
CA ALA A 194 3.93 3.07 -9.45
C ALA A 194 3.32 2.88 -8.05
N HIS A 195 3.09 1.63 -7.66
CA HIS A 195 2.38 1.26 -6.42
C HIS A 195 0.95 1.83 -6.41
N SER A 196 0.63 2.69 -5.42
CA SER A 196 -0.67 3.37 -5.36
C SER A 196 -0.53 4.90 -5.34
N ASN A 197 0.61 5.43 -5.81
CA ASN A 197 0.93 6.85 -5.72
C ASN A 197 1.09 7.49 -7.10
N GLY A 198 0.79 8.79 -7.19
CA GLY A 198 0.93 9.55 -8.43
C GLY A 198 -0.15 9.28 -9.49
N TYR A 199 -1.19 8.51 -9.18
CA TYR A 199 -2.19 8.09 -10.18
C TYR A 199 -3.05 9.22 -10.75
N SER A 200 -3.18 10.35 -10.07
CA SER A 200 -3.81 11.53 -10.68
C SER A 200 -3.02 12.00 -11.91
N LEU A 201 -1.68 11.99 -11.83
CA LEU A 201 -0.82 12.33 -12.94
C LEU A 201 -0.75 11.19 -13.98
N VAL A 202 -0.64 9.93 -13.55
CA VAL A 202 -0.69 8.76 -14.45
C VAL A 202 -1.92 8.80 -15.34
N ARG A 203 -3.11 9.01 -14.78
CA ARG A 203 -4.37 9.10 -15.53
C ARG A 203 -4.38 10.24 -16.54
N LYS A 204 -3.89 11.40 -16.16
CA LYS A 204 -3.75 12.54 -17.05
C LYS A 204 -2.81 12.27 -18.22
N ILE A 205 -1.71 11.54 -17.96
CA ILE A 205 -0.76 11.16 -19.00
C ILE A 205 -1.38 10.13 -19.95
N ILE A 206 -2.10 9.12 -19.44
CA ILE A 206 -2.82 8.13 -20.25
C ILE A 206 -3.84 8.82 -21.15
N GLU A 207 -4.66 9.73 -20.59
CA GLU A 207 -5.62 10.53 -21.33
C GLU A 207 -4.94 11.35 -22.44
N ARG A 208 -3.88 12.10 -22.10
CA ARG A 208 -3.11 12.92 -23.06
C ARG A 208 -2.48 12.09 -24.18
N ALA A 209 -2.00 10.90 -23.86
CA ALA A 209 -1.38 9.99 -24.83
C ALA A 209 -2.41 9.26 -25.70
N GLY A 210 -3.70 9.29 -25.35
CA GLY A 210 -4.74 8.46 -25.97
C GLY A 210 -4.48 6.96 -25.81
N ALA A 211 -3.73 6.58 -24.76
CA ALA A 211 -3.26 5.21 -24.56
C ALA A 211 -4.36 4.29 -24.02
N LYS A 212 -4.33 3.04 -24.45
CA LYS A 212 -5.30 2.00 -24.08
C LYS A 212 -4.63 0.94 -23.18
N PRO A 213 -5.38 0.27 -22.31
CA PRO A 213 -4.82 -0.79 -21.46
C PRO A 213 -4.21 -1.97 -22.24
N SER A 214 -4.63 -2.15 -23.51
CA SER A 214 -4.08 -3.19 -24.41
C SER A 214 -2.79 -2.80 -25.14
N ASP A 215 -2.38 -1.53 -25.06
CA ASP A 215 -1.17 -1.06 -25.75
C ASP A 215 0.06 -1.73 -25.16
N ASP A 216 1.05 -2.00 -26.02
CA ASP A 216 2.29 -2.63 -25.58
C ASP A 216 3.19 -1.64 -24.84
N LEU A 217 3.67 -2.08 -23.68
CA LEU A 217 4.72 -1.40 -22.91
C LEU A 217 5.78 -2.42 -22.49
N GLY A 218 6.86 -2.49 -23.26
CA GLY A 218 7.97 -3.41 -22.99
C GLY A 218 7.60 -4.89 -23.06
N GLY A 219 6.76 -5.28 -24.01
CA GLY A 219 6.30 -6.64 -24.19
C GLY A 219 5.16 -7.06 -23.26
N ARG A 220 4.55 -6.12 -22.54
CA ARG A 220 3.41 -6.35 -21.64
C ARG A 220 2.29 -5.35 -21.93
N PRO A 221 1.00 -5.73 -21.75
CA PRO A 221 -0.09 -4.76 -21.81
C PRO A 221 0.12 -3.60 -20.82
N LEU A 222 -0.07 -2.35 -21.27
CA LEU A 222 0.03 -1.15 -20.44
C LEU A 222 -0.84 -1.28 -19.17
N GLY A 223 -2.05 -1.84 -19.32
CA GLY A 223 -2.94 -2.06 -18.19
C GLY A 223 -2.36 -2.97 -17.11
N ASP A 224 -1.57 -3.99 -17.49
CA ASP A 224 -0.93 -4.90 -16.53
C ASP A 224 0.21 -4.22 -15.79
N VAL A 225 0.95 -3.35 -16.48
CA VAL A 225 2.08 -2.62 -15.89
C VAL A 225 1.58 -1.50 -14.98
N VAL A 226 0.56 -0.76 -15.42
CA VAL A 226 -0.03 0.34 -14.64
C VAL A 226 -0.80 -0.18 -13.43
N MET A 227 -1.53 -1.30 -13.56
CA MET A 227 -2.31 -1.88 -12.46
C MET A 227 -1.52 -2.89 -11.62
N ALA A 228 -0.21 -3.02 -11.84
CA ALA A 228 0.61 -3.89 -11.01
C ALA A 228 0.38 -3.58 -9.50
N PRO A 229 0.15 -4.61 -8.66
CA PRO A 229 -0.09 -4.39 -7.24
C PRO A 229 1.16 -3.88 -6.54
N THR A 230 0.95 -3.08 -5.52
CA THR A 230 2.01 -2.59 -4.63
C THR A 230 2.77 -3.75 -4.00
N GLU A 231 4.11 -3.67 -4.01
CA GLU A 231 4.97 -4.67 -3.37
C GLU A 231 4.81 -4.65 -1.85
N ILE A 232 4.77 -5.83 -1.25
CA ILE A 232 4.71 -6.00 0.21
C ILE A 232 6.07 -6.45 0.73
N TYR A 233 6.78 -5.56 1.41
CA TYR A 233 8.14 -5.77 1.87
C TYR A 233 8.24 -6.43 3.26
N VAL A 234 7.12 -6.75 3.90
CA VAL A 234 7.04 -7.13 5.31
C VAL A 234 7.97 -8.30 5.66
N LYS A 235 7.74 -9.47 5.07
CA LYS A 235 8.51 -10.68 5.44
C LYS A 235 10.01 -10.54 5.17
N PRO A 236 10.44 -10.04 4.00
CA PRO A 236 11.86 -9.82 3.73
C PRO A 236 12.52 -8.85 4.70
N LEU A 237 11.86 -7.73 5.03
CA LEU A 237 12.48 -6.73 5.90
C LEU A 237 12.42 -7.13 7.38
N LEU A 238 11.37 -7.82 7.84
CA LEU A 238 11.35 -8.40 9.18
C LEU A 238 12.49 -9.42 9.37
N LYS A 239 12.81 -10.21 8.34
CA LYS A 239 13.98 -11.07 8.37
C LYS A 239 15.26 -10.26 8.39
N LEU A 240 15.40 -9.26 7.52
CA LEU A 240 16.58 -8.43 7.44
C LEU A 240 16.94 -7.80 8.79
N ILE A 241 15.98 -7.21 9.49
CA ILE A 241 16.22 -6.57 10.80
C ILE A 241 16.61 -7.53 11.92
N THR A 242 16.48 -8.85 11.72
CA THR A 242 17.01 -9.84 12.65
C THR A 242 18.48 -10.18 12.38
N GLU A 243 18.99 -9.92 11.17
CA GLU A 243 20.30 -10.27 10.70
C GLU A 243 21.25 -9.05 10.62
N ILE A 244 20.69 -7.88 10.35
CA ILE A 244 21.39 -6.63 10.04
C ILE A 244 20.92 -5.53 10.99
N ASP A 245 21.85 -4.70 11.44
CA ASP A 245 21.52 -3.52 12.24
C ASP A 245 20.99 -2.38 11.34
N VAL A 246 19.72 -2.44 11.01
CA VAL A 246 19.04 -1.42 10.21
C VAL A 246 18.85 -0.16 11.04
N LYS A 247 19.39 0.97 10.57
CA LYS A 247 19.31 2.26 11.27
C LYS A 247 18.05 3.04 10.92
N GLY A 248 17.54 2.88 9.68
CA GLY A 248 16.34 3.54 9.20
C GLY A 248 15.76 2.87 7.97
N MET A 249 14.47 3.06 7.75
CA MET A 249 13.73 2.62 6.56
C MET A 249 12.73 3.69 6.13
N ALA A 250 12.54 3.87 4.82
CA ALA A 250 11.54 4.78 4.29
C ALA A 250 10.75 4.10 3.17
N HIS A 251 9.42 4.01 3.33
CA HIS A 251 8.50 3.59 2.27
C HIS A 251 8.29 4.75 1.29
N ILE A 252 8.54 4.51 0.01
CA ILE A 252 8.47 5.56 -1.01
C ILE A 252 7.04 5.62 -1.56
N THR A 253 6.29 6.59 -1.06
CA THR A 253 4.87 6.84 -1.35
C THR A 253 4.67 8.19 -2.05
N GLY A 254 3.54 8.86 -1.83
CA GLY A 254 3.30 10.23 -2.31
C GLY A 254 4.38 11.20 -1.79
N GLY A 255 4.89 12.06 -2.68
CA GLY A 255 6.07 12.88 -2.39
C GLY A 255 7.38 12.27 -2.92
N GLY A 256 7.35 11.01 -3.42
CA GLY A 256 8.50 10.36 -4.04
C GLY A 256 9.72 10.23 -3.13
N LEU A 257 10.91 10.20 -3.73
CA LEU A 257 12.16 10.05 -2.98
C LEU A 257 12.47 11.27 -2.10
N VAL A 258 12.17 12.46 -2.59
CA VAL A 258 12.60 13.72 -1.94
C VAL A 258 11.82 14.06 -0.67
N ASP A 259 10.56 13.60 -0.56
CA ASP A 259 9.72 13.89 0.62
C ASP A 259 9.63 12.71 1.60
N ASN A 260 9.94 11.47 1.16
CA ASN A 260 9.83 10.31 2.05
C ASN A 260 11.15 9.95 2.74
N VAL A 261 12.30 10.03 2.06
CA VAL A 261 13.60 9.73 2.67
C VAL A 261 13.90 10.66 3.86
N PRO A 262 13.61 11.98 3.83
CA PRO A 262 13.83 12.87 4.98
C PRO A 262 13.13 12.46 6.27
N ARG A 263 12.00 11.76 6.19
CA ARG A 263 11.19 11.37 7.36
C ARG A 263 11.95 10.51 8.37
N VAL A 264 13.02 9.85 7.94
CA VAL A 264 13.81 8.96 8.79
C VAL A 264 15.18 9.55 9.12
N LEU A 265 15.56 10.65 8.48
CA LEU A 265 16.88 11.27 8.64
C LEU A 265 16.95 12.21 9.85
N PRO A 266 18.03 12.18 10.65
CA PRO A 266 18.35 13.27 11.58
C PRO A 266 18.50 14.62 10.85
N GLU A 267 18.15 15.71 11.53
CA GLU A 267 18.09 17.06 10.98
C GLU A 267 19.39 17.54 10.32
N ASN A 268 20.53 17.11 10.88
CA ASN A 268 21.89 17.46 10.43
C ASN A 268 22.44 16.55 9.33
N THR A 269 21.63 15.65 8.77
CA THR A 269 22.04 14.72 7.73
C THR A 269 21.31 14.98 6.42
N GLN A 270 21.94 14.59 5.32
CA GLN A 270 21.42 14.66 3.95
C GLN A 270 21.62 13.32 3.26
N ALA A 271 20.58 12.81 2.60
CA ALA A 271 20.69 11.69 1.67
C ALA A 271 21.12 12.20 0.29
N VAL A 272 22.18 11.64 -0.24
CA VAL A 272 22.64 11.83 -1.63
C VAL A 272 22.35 10.57 -2.40
N LEU A 273 21.40 10.63 -3.34
CA LEU A 273 20.99 9.50 -4.17
C LEU A 273 21.57 9.66 -5.57
N HIS A 274 22.31 8.65 -6.02
CA HIS A 274 22.98 8.65 -7.33
C HIS A 274 22.02 8.15 -8.42
N ARG A 275 21.60 9.05 -9.31
CA ARG A 275 20.64 8.77 -10.37
C ARG A 275 21.10 7.69 -11.35
N ASP A 276 22.40 7.56 -11.55
CA ASP A 276 23.03 6.57 -12.43
C ASP A 276 23.14 5.17 -11.80
N SER A 277 22.89 5.03 -10.49
CA SER A 277 22.95 3.74 -9.78
C SER A 277 21.80 2.79 -10.17
N TRP A 278 20.75 3.26 -10.85
CA TRP A 278 19.66 2.42 -11.33
C TRP A 278 19.08 2.86 -12.67
N GLN A 279 18.58 1.90 -13.42
CA GLN A 279 17.77 2.18 -14.61
C GLN A 279 16.31 2.40 -14.19
N MET A 280 15.77 3.57 -14.53
CA MET A 280 14.35 3.84 -14.31
C MET A 280 13.52 2.82 -15.11
N PRO A 281 12.58 2.10 -14.46
CA PRO A 281 11.71 1.15 -15.14
C PRO A 281 10.94 1.78 -16.29
N GLU A 282 10.56 0.96 -17.26
CA GLU A 282 9.95 1.43 -18.51
C GLU A 282 8.66 2.23 -18.31
N LEU A 283 7.84 1.86 -17.33
CA LEU A 283 6.66 2.62 -16.96
C LEU A 283 6.98 4.10 -16.72
N PHE A 284 7.99 4.38 -15.89
CA PHE A 284 8.32 5.77 -15.53
C PHE A 284 8.96 6.53 -16.67
N ARG A 285 9.75 5.87 -17.52
CA ARG A 285 10.27 6.47 -18.76
C ARG A 285 9.14 6.83 -19.73
N TRP A 286 8.15 5.93 -19.85
CA TRP A 286 6.96 6.15 -20.66
C TRP A 286 6.12 7.31 -20.11
N LEU A 287 5.88 7.34 -18.79
CA LEU A 287 5.15 8.44 -18.13
C LEU A 287 5.86 9.78 -18.34
N GLN A 288 7.17 9.82 -18.16
CA GLN A 288 7.98 11.01 -18.34
C GLN A 288 7.90 11.53 -19.79
N MET A 289 8.13 10.66 -20.75
CA MET A 289 8.13 11.00 -22.18
C MET A 289 6.73 11.43 -22.67
N LYS A 290 5.68 10.66 -22.36
CA LYS A 290 4.31 10.96 -22.80
C LYS A 290 3.69 12.14 -22.06
N GLY A 291 4.06 12.31 -20.81
CA GLY A 291 3.63 13.43 -19.97
C GLY A 291 4.41 14.72 -20.23
N GLY A 292 5.65 14.62 -20.71
CA GLY A 292 6.60 15.73 -20.74
C GLY A 292 6.95 16.19 -19.32
N VAL A 293 7.06 15.24 -18.38
CA VAL A 293 7.28 15.52 -16.95
C VAL A 293 8.76 15.80 -16.72
N ALA A 294 9.07 16.90 -16.03
CA ALA A 294 10.44 17.26 -15.69
C ALA A 294 11.06 16.25 -14.71
N ASP A 295 12.39 16.05 -14.77
CA ASP A 295 13.11 15.11 -13.90
C ASP A 295 12.83 15.35 -12.40
N ALA A 296 12.87 16.60 -11.97
CA ALA A 296 12.59 16.97 -10.58
C ALA A 296 11.17 16.60 -10.15
N GLU A 297 10.18 16.72 -11.04
CA GLU A 297 8.81 16.33 -10.76
C GLU A 297 8.64 14.80 -10.75
N MET A 298 9.40 14.07 -11.59
CA MET A 298 9.38 12.60 -11.57
C MET A 298 9.76 12.05 -10.19
N VAL A 299 10.87 12.50 -9.61
CA VAL A 299 11.37 12.03 -8.30
C VAL A 299 10.55 12.55 -7.12
N ARG A 300 9.72 13.57 -7.34
CA ARG A 300 8.81 14.13 -6.35
C ARG A 300 7.44 13.44 -6.33
N VAL A 301 6.94 13.01 -7.49
CA VAL A 301 5.60 12.40 -7.61
C VAL A 301 5.67 10.88 -7.51
N PHE A 302 6.71 10.29 -8.11
CA PHE A 302 6.81 8.84 -8.28
C PHE A 302 7.98 8.24 -7.50
N ASN A 303 7.86 6.94 -7.23
CA ASN A 303 8.95 6.15 -6.66
C ASN A 303 10.09 5.86 -7.65
N CYS A 304 9.91 6.12 -8.94
CA CYS A 304 10.87 5.94 -10.03
C CYS A 304 11.55 4.55 -10.07
N GLY A 305 10.91 3.53 -9.51
CA GLY A 305 11.40 2.16 -9.44
C GLY A 305 11.99 1.76 -8.09
N ILE A 306 11.96 2.65 -7.09
CA ILE A 306 12.44 2.42 -5.72
C ILE A 306 11.23 2.46 -4.77
N GLY A 307 10.78 1.30 -4.30
CA GLY A 307 9.62 1.25 -3.41
C GLY A 307 9.95 1.38 -1.93
N MET A 308 11.18 1.03 -1.55
CA MET A 308 11.65 1.11 -0.17
C MET A 308 13.11 1.51 -0.13
N VAL A 309 13.49 2.29 0.87
CA VAL A 309 14.88 2.63 1.19
C VAL A 309 15.23 2.05 2.55
N VAL A 310 16.45 1.52 2.67
CA VAL A 310 17.01 0.97 3.92
C VAL A 310 18.38 1.61 4.15
N ILE A 311 18.63 2.07 5.38
CA ILE A 311 19.89 2.74 5.75
C ILE A 311 20.64 1.86 6.76
N VAL A 312 21.88 1.52 6.43
CA VAL A 312 22.76 0.66 7.22
C VAL A 312 24.18 1.24 7.28
N SER A 313 25.02 0.72 8.18
CA SER A 313 26.45 1.04 8.13
C SER A 313 27.11 0.45 6.88
N PRO A 314 28.19 1.06 6.35
CA PRO A 314 28.83 0.62 5.09
C PRO A 314 29.30 -0.83 5.12
N ASP A 315 29.78 -1.31 6.24
CA ASP A 315 30.25 -2.69 6.45
C ASP A 315 29.14 -3.74 6.38
N GLN A 316 27.88 -3.34 6.53
CA GLN A 316 26.71 -4.22 6.45
C GLN A 316 25.97 -4.18 5.11
N ALA A 317 26.32 -3.26 4.23
CA ALA A 317 25.58 -3.01 2.99
C ALA A 317 25.50 -4.25 2.09
N ASP A 318 26.62 -4.91 1.83
CA ASP A 318 26.67 -6.10 0.97
C ASP A 318 25.89 -7.27 1.55
N ALA A 319 25.98 -7.50 2.87
CA ALA A 319 25.24 -8.55 3.55
C ALA A 319 23.72 -8.27 3.50
N ALA A 320 23.31 -7.02 3.65
CA ALA A 320 21.91 -6.61 3.53
C ALA A 320 21.38 -6.84 2.11
N ILE A 321 22.12 -6.47 1.07
CA ILE A 321 21.76 -6.71 -0.34
C ILE A 321 21.65 -8.21 -0.61
N GLN A 322 22.59 -9.02 -0.12
CA GLN A 322 22.55 -10.46 -0.29
C GLN A 322 21.32 -11.09 0.39
N SER A 323 21.00 -10.69 1.63
CA SER A 323 19.81 -11.16 2.36
C SER A 323 18.52 -10.83 1.61
N LEU A 324 18.38 -9.59 1.12
CA LEU A 324 17.20 -9.16 0.36
C LEU A 324 17.09 -9.89 -0.98
N THR A 325 18.20 -10.04 -1.71
CA THR A 325 18.23 -10.73 -3.00
C THR A 325 17.90 -12.22 -2.86
N ALA A 326 18.39 -12.87 -1.81
CA ALA A 326 18.05 -14.27 -1.50
C ALA A 326 16.56 -14.47 -1.21
N GLN A 327 15.84 -13.42 -0.86
CA GLN A 327 14.39 -13.40 -0.65
C GLN A 327 13.60 -12.95 -1.90
N GLY A 328 14.25 -12.79 -3.05
CA GLY A 328 13.64 -12.47 -4.32
C GLY A 328 13.44 -10.97 -4.59
N LEU A 329 13.92 -10.09 -3.72
CA LEU A 329 13.86 -8.65 -3.93
C LEU A 329 15.07 -8.16 -4.72
N LYS A 330 14.84 -7.18 -5.59
CA LYS A 330 15.94 -6.44 -6.23
C LYS A 330 16.41 -5.37 -5.25
N ALA A 331 17.67 -5.44 -4.80
CA ALA A 331 18.28 -4.46 -3.90
C ALA A 331 19.66 -4.03 -4.40
N TRP A 332 20.01 -2.77 -4.17
CA TRP A 332 21.31 -2.19 -4.58
C TRP A 332 21.64 -0.96 -3.72
N THR A 333 22.91 -0.56 -3.71
CA THR A 333 23.32 0.72 -3.14
C THR A 333 22.87 1.84 -4.07
N VAL A 334 22.09 2.79 -3.53
CA VAL A 334 21.57 3.94 -4.29
C VAL A 334 22.24 5.24 -3.90
N GLY A 335 22.92 5.28 -2.77
CA GLY A 335 23.56 6.49 -2.30
C GLY A 335 24.13 6.37 -0.90
N GLU A 336 24.35 7.51 -0.30
CA GLU A 336 24.97 7.64 1.02
C GLU A 336 24.36 8.78 1.83
N VAL A 337 24.58 8.73 3.12
CA VAL A 337 24.25 9.82 4.05
C VAL A 337 25.48 10.69 4.23
N VAL A 338 25.32 12.01 4.09
CA VAL A 338 26.38 13.00 4.31
C VAL A 338 25.96 14.01 5.38
N GLU A 339 26.89 14.85 5.85
CA GLU A 339 26.55 16.02 6.64
C GLU A 339 25.72 16.98 5.78
N ARG A 340 24.59 17.45 6.33
CA ARG A 340 23.71 18.38 5.63
C ARG A 340 24.32 19.78 5.62
N PRO A 341 24.61 20.37 4.45
CA PRO A 341 24.97 21.79 4.38
C PRO A 341 23.85 22.67 4.91
N GLN A 342 24.21 23.81 5.44
CA GLN A 342 23.22 24.77 5.94
C GLN A 342 22.21 25.12 4.84
N ASP A 343 20.92 25.10 5.18
CA ASP A 343 19.79 25.39 4.30
C ASP A 343 19.63 24.48 3.07
N ALA A 344 20.43 23.41 2.97
CA ALA A 344 20.27 22.41 1.90
C ALA A 344 19.04 21.51 2.13
N PRO A 345 18.40 20.96 1.07
CA PRO A 345 17.37 19.94 1.22
C PRO A 345 17.96 18.69 1.87
N GLN A 346 17.13 17.94 2.63
CA GLN A 346 17.60 16.72 3.29
C GLN A 346 17.76 15.53 2.33
N THR A 347 17.22 15.60 1.11
CA THR A 347 17.46 14.58 0.07
C THR A 347 17.69 15.26 -1.26
N ILE A 348 18.74 14.83 -1.95
CA ILE A 348 19.06 15.23 -3.32
C ILE A 348 19.26 14.00 -4.18
N VAL A 349 18.89 14.11 -5.46
CA VAL A 349 19.13 13.09 -6.49
C VAL A 349 20.09 13.72 -7.51
N ILE A 350 21.27 13.17 -7.70
CA ILE A 350 22.34 13.72 -8.54
C ILE A 350 22.72 12.76 -9.66
#